data_aceb0db078fef53ab9934221b6fa83f3
#
_entry.id   aceb0db078fef53ab9934221b6fa83f3
#
_cell.length_a   1.000
_cell.length_b   1.000
_cell.length_c   1.000
_cell.angle_alpha   90.00
_cell.angle_beta   90.00
_cell.angle_gamma   90.00
#
_symmetry.space_group_name_H-M   'P 1'
#
loop_
_entity.id
_entity.type
_entity.pdbx_description
1 polymer ?
#
loop_
_entity_poly.entity_id
_entity_poly.type
_entity_poly.pdbx_seq_one_letter_code
_entity_poly.pdbx_strand_id
1 'polypeptide(L)'
;MSLRSRAVKILEDVVSRKAVSLSSTNTKTKRAISRRSILTLACSAVLLSACGFQLRGQQDYAFKRLAISGGTPEMLARLQRVVEGGSDTVIVKVSEKPDAILSLAGGNGMKTLSLNAQGVVQEYELDYNLGYSMVGADGTLLIPPSTISLNRAITYSDQFTLAKGIEAQTLYRDMQFDAVDQLTRRLAVVRSLHPAPSEALPGIAPRAPLPVPPL
;
A
#
# COMPACT_ATOMS: atom_id res chain seq x y z
N MET A 1 -28.62 31.04 41.69
CA MET A 1 -27.83 31.67 40.58
C MET A 1 -26.55 30.87 40.37
N SER A 2 -26.57 30.11 39.29
CA SER A 2 -25.70 28.92 39.05
C SER A 2 -24.29 29.27 38.61
N LEU A 3 -23.33 28.53 39.14
CA LEU A 3 -21.91 28.58 38.84
C LEU A 3 -21.58 28.48 37.31
N ARG A 4 -22.52 27.97 36.50
CA ARG A 4 -22.39 27.89 35.03
C ARG A 4 -22.40 29.25 34.34
N SER A 5 -23.08 30.29 34.88
CA SER A 5 -23.17 31.60 34.27
C SER A 5 -21.88 32.42 34.43
N ARG A 6 -21.03 32.12 35.42
CA ARG A 6 -19.76 32.81 35.64
C ARG A 6 -18.63 32.29 34.74
N ALA A 7 -18.66 30.98 34.42
CA ALA A 7 -17.66 30.36 33.56
C ALA A 7 -17.75 30.81 32.10
N VAL A 8 -18.98 31.03 31.61
CA VAL A 8 -19.21 31.49 30.22
C VAL A 8 -18.72 32.93 30.01
N LYS A 9 -18.94 33.81 31.00
CA LYS A 9 -18.48 35.21 30.90
C LYS A 9 -16.97 35.38 30.92
N ILE A 10 -16.26 34.48 31.63
CA ILE A 10 -14.79 34.50 31.67
C ILE A 10 -14.20 34.05 30.35
N LEU A 11 -14.82 33.07 29.65
CA LEU A 11 -14.39 32.62 28.33
C LEU A 11 -14.58 33.69 27.25
N GLU A 12 -15.69 34.42 27.26
CA GLU A 12 -15.95 35.51 26.30
C GLU A 12 -14.96 36.66 26.45
N ASP A 13 -14.61 37.02 27.70
CA ASP A 13 -13.66 38.09 27.97
C ASP A 13 -12.21 37.76 27.56
N VAL A 14 -11.79 36.48 27.67
CA VAL A 14 -10.48 36.02 27.23
C VAL A 14 -10.39 35.96 25.70
N VAL A 15 -11.45 35.56 25.01
CA VAL A 15 -11.51 35.52 23.54
C VAL A 15 -11.50 36.94 22.97
N SER A 16 -12.23 37.90 23.58
CA SER A 16 -12.28 39.29 23.13
C SER A 16 -10.95 40.03 23.29
N ARG A 17 -10.18 39.72 24.34
CA ARG A 17 -8.85 40.36 24.56
C ARG A 17 -7.76 39.82 23.62
N LYS A 18 -7.92 38.63 23.08
CA LYS A 18 -6.96 38.03 22.12
C LYS A 18 -7.18 38.55 20.67
N ALA A 19 -8.37 39.05 20.37
CA ALA A 19 -8.71 39.55 19.05
C ALA A 19 -8.20 41.02 18.81
N VAL A 20 -7.83 41.75 19.83
CA VAL A 20 -7.40 43.17 19.72
C VAL A 20 -5.88 43.32 19.49
N SER A 21 -5.09 42.24 19.61
CA SER A 21 -3.64 42.31 19.46
C SER A 21 -3.12 41.97 18.06
N LEU A 22 -3.97 41.79 17.06
CA LEU A 22 -3.59 41.41 15.68
C LEU A 22 -3.92 42.52 14.65
N SER A 23 -3.95 43.79 15.04
CA SER A 23 -4.05 44.86 14.07
C SER A 23 -2.78 45.72 14.07
N SER A 24 -2.18 45.80 12.90
CA SER A 24 -1.26 46.82 12.45
C SER A 24 0.23 46.64 12.75
N THR A 25 0.88 45.83 11.94
CA THR A 25 2.18 46.25 11.39
C THR A 25 2.21 45.93 9.88
N ASN A 26 1.40 46.70 9.14
CA ASN A 26 1.53 46.75 7.67
C ASN A 26 2.67 47.70 7.33
N THR A 27 3.90 47.27 7.58
CA THR A 27 5.08 47.96 7.07
C THR A 27 5.24 47.54 5.61
N LYS A 28 4.72 48.36 4.69
CA LYS A 28 5.01 48.29 3.26
C LYS A 28 6.51 48.48 3.01
N THR A 29 7.31 47.45 3.30
CA THR A 29 8.68 47.39 2.81
C THR A 29 8.58 46.91 1.35
N LYS A 30 8.47 47.88 0.43
CA LYS A 30 8.74 47.64 -0.99
C LYS A 30 10.22 47.28 -1.13
N ARG A 31 10.58 46.06 -0.79
CA ARG A 31 11.88 45.50 -1.20
C ARG A 31 11.83 45.38 -2.70
N ALA A 32 12.55 46.29 -3.39
CA ALA A 32 12.85 46.12 -4.80
C ALA A 32 13.54 44.78 -4.97
N ILE A 33 12.80 43.76 -5.43
CA ILE A 33 13.32 42.44 -5.73
C ILE A 33 14.32 42.67 -6.87
N SER A 34 15.60 42.54 -6.54
CA SER A 34 16.67 42.70 -7.50
C SER A 34 16.50 41.66 -8.63
N ARG A 35 16.72 42.06 -9.88
CA ARG A 35 16.69 41.14 -11.04
C ARG A 35 17.58 39.90 -10.81
N ARG A 36 18.64 40.05 -10.02
CA ARG A 36 19.52 38.95 -9.63
C ARG A 36 18.83 37.94 -8.70
N SER A 37 17.98 38.42 -7.75
CA SER A 37 17.22 37.54 -6.85
C SER A 37 16.12 36.79 -7.59
N ILE A 38 15.53 37.36 -8.63
CA ILE A 38 14.56 36.65 -9.49
C ILE A 38 15.26 35.55 -10.32
N LEU A 39 16.44 35.86 -10.86
CA LEU A 39 17.24 34.90 -11.61
C LEU A 39 17.71 33.71 -10.75
N THR A 40 18.15 33.96 -9.52
CA THR A 40 18.55 32.88 -8.61
C THR A 40 17.37 32.01 -8.18
N LEU A 41 16.20 32.61 -7.95
CA LEU A 41 14.97 31.87 -7.62
C LEU A 41 14.48 31.02 -8.80
N ALA A 42 14.58 31.55 -10.03
CA ALA A 42 14.23 30.82 -11.25
C ALA A 42 15.18 29.66 -11.51
N CYS A 43 16.50 29.87 -11.34
CA CYS A 43 17.50 28.79 -11.46
C CYS A 43 17.28 27.68 -10.41
N SER A 44 16.98 28.02 -9.16
CA SER A 44 16.70 27.00 -8.13
C SER A 44 15.43 26.20 -8.44
N ALA A 45 14.38 26.82 -8.97
CA ALA A 45 13.15 26.13 -9.36
C ALA A 45 13.40 25.13 -10.53
N VAL A 46 14.22 25.49 -11.50
CA VAL A 46 14.62 24.61 -12.62
C VAL A 46 15.45 23.43 -12.13
N LEU A 47 16.36 23.65 -11.17
CA LEU A 47 17.19 22.58 -10.61
C LEU A 47 16.36 21.59 -9.76
N LEU A 48 15.29 22.04 -9.07
CA LEU A 48 14.40 21.14 -8.34
C LEU A 48 13.51 20.29 -9.27
N SER A 49 13.13 20.83 -10.44
CA SER A 49 12.35 20.03 -11.42
C SER A 49 13.21 19.00 -12.17
N ALA A 50 14.54 19.18 -12.22
CA ALA A 50 15.46 18.23 -12.85
C ALA A 50 15.62 16.91 -12.05
N CYS A 51 15.22 16.88 -10.76
CA CYS A 51 15.26 15.68 -9.93
C CYS A 51 14.24 14.61 -10.31
N GLY A 52 13.42 14.80 -11.35
CA GLY A 52 12.52 13.79 -11.88
C GLY A 52 11.49 13.27 -10.85
N PHE A 53 11.10 14.08 -9.86
CA PHE A 53 10.09 13.72 -8.88
C PHE A 53 8.72 13.68 -9.59
N GLN A 54 8.49 12.61 -10.35
CA GLN A 54 7.14 12.30 -10.82
C GLN A 54 6.35 11.77 -9.63
N LEU A 55 5.30 12.49 -9.25
CA LEU A 55 4.24 11.87 -8.45
C LEU A 55 3.88 10.54 -9.13
N ARG A 56 3.81 9.46 -8.34
CA ARG A 56 3.42 8.14 -8.82
C ARG A 56 2.19 8.31 -9.73
N GLY A 57 2.41 8.22 -11.04
CA GLY A 57 1.37 8.48 -12.04
C GLY A 57 0.20 7.53 -11.86
N GLN A 58 -0.98 7.93 -12.34
CA GLN A 58 -2.12 7.04 -12.44
C GLN A 58 -1.68 5.72 -13.08
N GLN A 59 -2.02 4.60 -12.45
CA GLN A 59 -1.81 3.29 -13.04
C GLN A 59 -2.97 3.03 -14.01
N ASP A 60 -2.66 2.77 -15.26
CA ASP A 60 -3.66 2.42 -16.25
C ASP A 60 -3.78 0.90 -16.31
N TYR A 61 -4.90 0.37 -15.77
CA TYR A 61 -5.22 -1.05 -15.83
C TYR A 61 -6.05 -1.32 -17.09
N ALA A 62 -5.88 -2.51 -17.69
CA ALA A 62 -6.66 -2.92 -18.84
C ALA A 62 -8.16 -3.12 -18.54
N PHE A 63 -8.52 -3.23 -17.26
CA PHE A 63 -9.89 -3.42 -16.78
C PHE A 63 -10.36 -2.16 -16.03
N LYS A 64 -11.64 -1.82 -16.19
CA LYS A 64 -12.29 -0.69 -15.51
C LYS A 64 -13.14 -1.14 -14.33
N ARG A 65 -13.60 -2.39 -14.34
CA ARG A 65 -14.45 -2.97 -13.29
C ARG A 65 -13.79 -4.25 -12.77
N LEU A 66 -13.25 -4.21 -11.58
CA LEU A 66 -12.57 -5.33 -10.94
C LEU A 66 -13.44 -5.92 -9.83
N ALA A 67 -13.76 -7.21 -9.89
CA ALA A 67 -14.31 -7.92 -8.74
C ALA A 67 -13.19 -8.62 -7.97
N ILE A 68 -13.34 -8.68 -6.64
CA ILE A 68 -12.39 -9.37 -5.78
C ILE A 68 -13.12 -10.47 -5.02
N SER A 69 -12.54 -11.66 -5.01
CA SER A 69 -13.02 -12.82 -4.25
C SER A 69 -11.96 -13.27 -3.26
N GLY A 70 -12.32 -13.42 -1.99
CA GLY A 70 -11.40 -13.79 -0.92
C GLY A 70 -10.63 -12.59 -0.33
N GLY A 71 -9.66 -12.87 0.54
CA GLY A 71 -8.91 -11.87 1.28
C GLY A 71 -9.55 -11.43 2.60
N THR A 72 -8.82 -10.72 3.45
CA THR A 72 -9.33 -10.14 4.70
C THR A 72 -9.98 -8.77 4.46
N PRO A 73 -10.93 -8.34 5.30
CA PRO A 73 -11.56 -7.03 5.15
C PRO A 73 -10.56 -5.86 5.10
N GLU A 74 -9.51 -5.92 5.92
CA GLU A 74 -8.46 -4.89 5.95
C GLU A 74 -7.67 -4.84 4.64
N MET A 75 -7.33 -6.02 4.10
CA MET A 75 -6.65 -6.15 2.81
C MET A 75 -7.52 -5.60 1.68
N LEU A 76 -8.81 -5.96 1.66
CA LEU A 76 -9.75 -5.48 0.65
C LEU A 76 -9.89 -3.96 0.70
N ALA A 77 -10.04 -3.39 1.91
CA ALA A 77 -10.10 -1.93 2.08
C ALA A 77 -8.82 -1.22 1.65
N ARG A 78 -7.65 -1.84 1.85
CA ARG A 78 -6.37 -1.30 1.37
C ARG A 78 -6.29 -1.39 -0.16
N LEU A 79 -6.63 -2.54 -0.73
CA LEU A 79 -6.60 -2.76 -2.17
C LEU A 79 -7.54 -1.80 -2.90
N GLN A 80 -8.76 -1.63 -2.38
CA GLN A 80 -9.73 -0.67 -2.92
C GLN A 80 -9.16 0.75 -2.94
N ARG A 81 -8.61 1.23 -1.83
CA ARG A 81 -8.01 2.58 -1.76
C ARG A 81 -6.85 2.77 -2.73
N VAL A 82 -6.02 1.73 -2.91
CA VAL A 82 -4.84 1.84 -3.79
C VAL A 82 -5.27 1.80 -5.26
N VAL A 83 -6.22 0.94 -5.62
CA VAL A 83 -6.70 0.79 -7.00
C VAL A 83 -7.54 2.00 -7.40
N GLU A 84 -8.59 2.35 -6.64
CA GLU A 84 -9.50 3.45 -6.96
C GLU A 84 -8.83 4.82 -6.81
N GLY A 85 -7.90 4.97 -5.85
CA GLY A 85 -7.15 6.21 -5.67
C GLY A 85 -6.01 6.43 -6.67
N GLY A 86 -5.57 5.36 -7.35
CA GLY A 86 -4.45 5.41 -8.29
C GLY A 86 -4.84 5.14 -9.76
N SER A 87 -6.11 4.92 -10.07
CA SER A 87 -6.59 4.59 -11.42
C SER A 87 -8.06 4.91 -11.62
N ASP A 88 -8.56 4.77 -12.86
CA ASP A 88 -9.98 4.87 -13.19
C ASP A 88 -10.74 3.54 -12.98
N THR A 89 -10.12 2.56 -12.33
CA THR A 89 -10.72 1.26 -12.05
C THR A 89 -11.57 1.34 -10.80
N VAL A 90 -12.78 0.78 -10.86
CA VAL A 90 -13.73 0.71 -9.75
C VAL A 90 -13.84 -0.74 -9.27
N ILE A 91 -13.85 -0.95 -7.95
CA ILE A 91 -14.09 -2.28 -7.38
C ILE A 91 -15.60 -2.51 -7.27
N VAL A 92 -16.04 -3.62 -7.87
CA VAL A 92 -17.45 -4.00 -7.96
C VAL A 92 -17.67 -5.40 -7.39
N LYS A 93 -18.93 -5.76 -7.13
CA LYS A 93 -19.29 -7.13 -6.74
C LYS A 93 -19.22 -8.06 -7.94
N VAL A 94 -18.99 -9.34 -7.70
CA VAL A 94 -18.97 -10.36 -8.75
C VAL A 94 -20.28 -10.40 -9.55
N SER A 95 -21.42 -10.07 -8.90
CA SER A 95 -22.74 -10.00 -9.54
C SER A 95 -22.94 -8.80 -10.46
N GLU A 96 -22.07 -7.80 -10.43
CA GLU A 96 -22.22 -6.52 -11.13
C GLU A 96 -21.48 -6.48 -12.49
N LYS A 97 -21.28 -7.61 -13.15
CA LYS A 97 -20.61 -7.75 -14.44
C LYS A 97 -19.22 -7.09 -14.44
N PRO A 98 -18.26 -7.63 -13.69
CA PRO A 98 -16.88 -7.16 -13.70
C PRO A 98 -16.21 -7.50 -15.04
N ASP A 99 -15.20 -6.72 -15.44
CA ASP A 99 -14.33 -7.03 -16.58
C ASP A 99 -13.33 -8.13 -16.24
N ALA A 100 -12.92 -8.19 -14.97
CA ALA A 100 -12.03 -9.21 -14.45
C ALA A 100 -12.36 -9.57 -13.00
N ILE A 101 -12.03 -10.79 -12.60
CA ILE A 101 -12.21 -11.32 -11.23
C ILE A 101 -10.83 -11.70 -10.67
N LEU A 102 -10.45 -11.05 -9.59
CA LEU A 102 -9.22 -11.34 -8.84
C LEU A 102 -9.56 -12.24 -7.65
N SER A 103 -8.98 -13.42 -7.61
CA SER A 103 -9.10 -14.37 -6.50
C SER A 103 -7.90 -14.24 -5.58
N LEU A 104 -8.15 -14.12 -4.27
CA LEU A 104 -7.13 -13.94 -3.23
C LEU A 104 -7.27 -15.00 -2.15
N ALA A 105 -6.14 -15.58 -1.72
CA ALA A 105 -6.05 -16.48 -0.58
C ALA A 105 -4.79 -16.14 0.21
N GLY A 106 -4.95 -15.62 1.43
CA GLY A 106 -3.84 -15.24 2.31
C GLY A 106 -3.73 -16.17 3.51
N GLY A 107 -2.50 -16.38 3.98
CA GLY A 107 -2.23 -17.16 5.18
C GLY A 107 -1.00 -16.65 5.93
N ASN A 108 -1.09 -16.66 7.26
CA ASN A 108 0.01 -16.37 8.17
C ASN A 108 0.68 -17.68 8.59
N GLY A 109 2.00 -17.68 8.71
CA GLY A 109 2.78 -18.75 9.29
C GLY A 109 3.77 -18.20 10.32
N MET A 110 4.18 -19.04 11.26
CA MET A 110 5.23 -18.72 12.22
C MET A 110 6.06 -19.96 12.44
N LYS A 111 7.38 -19.83 12.37
CA LYS A 111 8.32 -20.90 12.62
C LYS A 111 9.46 -20.43 13.53
N THR A 112 9.99 -21.33 14.34
CA THR A 112 11.15 -21.05 15.17
C THR A 112 12.37 -20.81 14.29
N LEU A 113 13.02 -19.65 14.46
CA LEU A 113 14.21 -19.28 13.72
C LEU A 113 15.48 -19.61 14.50
N SER A 114 15.50 -19.31 15.79
CA SER A 114 16.66 -19.61 16.63
C SER A 114 16.28 -20.02 18.07
N LEU A 115 17.15 -20.84 18.67
CA LEU A 115 17.09 -21.30 20.05
C LEU A 115 18.37 -20.90 20.78
N ASN A 116 18.28 -20.68 22.09
CA ASN A 116 19.47 -20.54 22.92
C ASN A 116 20.07 -21.93 23.28
N ALA A 117 21.20 -21.93 24.03
CA ALA A 117 21.88 -23.14 24.46
C ALA A 117 21.02 -24.06 25.36
N GLN A 118 19.95 -23.55 25.96
CA GLN A 118 18.99 -24.27 26.79
C GLN A 118 17.77 -24.75 26.01
N GLY A 119 17.72 -24.56 24.67
CA GLY A 119 16.61 -24.97 23.83
C GLY A 119 15.40 -24.03 23.90
N VAL A 120 15.53 -22.84 24.51
CA VAL A 120 14.47 -21.84 24.58
C VAL A 120 14.49 -20.98 23.32
N VAL A 121 13.30 -20.70 22.77
CA VAL A 121 13.16 -19.89 21.55
C VAL A 121 13.65 -18.46 21.82
N GLN A 122 14.50 -17.96 20.94
CA GLN A 122 14.99 -16.59 20.93
C GLN A 122 14.38 -15.76 19.82
N GLU A 123 14.07 -16.39 18.68
CA GLU A 123 13.51 -15.70 17.53
C GLU A 123 12.51 -16.59 16.78
N TYR A 124 11.45 -15.97 16.30
CA TYR A 124 10.53 -16.54 15.33
C TYR A 124 10.68 -15.85 13.97
N GLU A 125 10.49 -16.59 12.90
CA GLU A 125 10.21 -16.08 11.58
C GLU A 125 8.69 -16.09 11.37
N LEU A 126 8.15 -14.92 11.07
CA LEU A 126 6.76 -14.73 10.66
C LEU A 126 6.70 -14.79 9.14
N ASP A 127 5.86 -15.64 8.59
CA ASP A 127 5.64 -15.79 7.16
C ASP A 127 4.24 -15.33 6.80
N TYR A 128 4.11 -14.59 5.71
CA TYR A 128 2.84 -14.24 5.10
C TYR A 128 2.86 -14.63 3.62
N ASN A 129 1.91 -15.45 3.20
CA ASN A 129 1.78 -15.89 1.82
C ASN A 129 0.43 -15.44 1.25
N LEU A 130 0.45 -14.69 0.16
CA LEU A 130 -0.72 -14.26 -0.59
C LEU A 130 -0.75 -14.98 -1.95
N GLY A 131 -1.59 -16.01 -2.05
CA GLY A 131 -1.97 -16.61 -3.33
C GLY A 131 -2.94 -15.71 -4.06
N TYR A 132 -2.76 -15.55 -5.37
CA TYR A 132 -3.64 -14.76 -6.22
C TYR A 132 -3.68 -15.33 -7.63
N SER A 133 -4.81 -15.12 -8.30
CA SER A 133 -5.02 -15.38 -9.72
C SER A 133 -6.05 -14.42 -10.27
N MET A 134 -6.05 -14.15 -11.57
CA MET A 134 -7.03 -13.27 -12.20
C MET A 134 -7.57 -13.89 -13.48
N VAL A 135 -8.89 -13.85 -13.62
CA VAL A 135 -9.61 -14.29 -14.85
C VAL A 135 -10.43 -13.14 -15.40
N GLY A 136 -10.54 -13.06 -16.70
CA GLY A 136 -11.46 -12.15 -17.41
C GLY A 136 -12.92 -12.56 -17.23
N ALA A 137 -13.84 -11.67 -17.62
CA ALA A 137 -15.28 -11.95 -17.59
C ALA A 137 -15.69 -13.14 -18.47
N ASP A 138 -14.93 -13.41 -19.50
CA ASP A 138 -15.09 -14.55 -20.43
C ASP A 138 -14.43 -15.85 -19.94
N GLY A 139 -13.79 -15.82 -18.76
CA GLY A 139 -13.03 -16.94 -18.21
C GLY A 139 -11.59 -17.03 -18.71
N THR A 140 -11.11 -16.09 -19.52
CA THR A 140 -9.71 -16.04 -19.97
C THR A 140 -8.78 -15.86 -18.76
N LEU A 141 -7.75 -16.71 -18.65
CA LEU A 141 -6.76 -16.61 -17.58
C LEU A 141 -5.82 -15.43 -17.87
N LEU A 142 -5.97 -14.35 -17.09
CA LEU A 142 -5.17 -13.13 -17.22
C LEU A 142 -3.91 -13.18 -16.38
N ILE A 143 -4.02 -13.70 -15.16
CA ILE A 143 -2.87 -13.99 -14.28
C ILE A 143 -3.00 -15.41 -13.76
N PRO A 144 -2.03 -16.29 -14.06
CA PRO A 144 -2.04 -17.64 -13.53
C PRO A 144 -1.90 -17.65 -12.00
N PRO A 145 -2.32 -18.72 -11.32
CA PRO A 145 -2.12 -18.89 -9.90
C PRO A 145 -0.67 -18.62 -9.51
N SER A 146 -0.47 -17.63 -8.66
CA SER A 146 0.84 -17.13 -8.26
C SER A 146 0.82 -16.78 -6.78
N THR A 147 2.00 -16.67 -6.16
CA THR A 147 2.12 -16.37 -4.73
C THR A 147 3.07 -15.20 -4.51
N ILE A 148 2.73 -14.32 -3.57
CA ILE A 148 3.62 -13.34 -2.95
C ILE A 148 3.94 -13.86 -1.57
N SER A 149 5.23 -14.09 -1.29
CA SER A 149 5.72 -14.55 0.01
C SER A 149 6.54 -13.46 0.66
N LEU A 150 6.24 -13.15 1.92
CA LEU A 150 6.92 -12.16 2.74
C LEU A 150 7.29 -12.81 4.06
N ASN A 151 8.42 -12.42 4.64
CA ASN A 151 8.84 -12.89 5.95
C ASN A 151 9.44 -11.74 6.78
N ARG A 152 9.35 -11.87 8.10
CA ARG A 152 9.94 -10.97 9.09
C ARG A 152 10.42 -11.78 10.29
N ALA A 153 11.62 -11.49 10.78
CA ALA A 153 12.09 -12.04 12.04
C ALA A 153 11.58 -11.19 13.21
N ILE A 154 11.23 -11.84 14.31
CA ILE A 154 10.86 -11.21 15.56
C ILE A 154 11.58 -11.89 16.70
N THR A 155 12.25 -11.10 17.57
CA THR A 155 12.81 -11.61 18.81
C THR A 155 11.70 -12.00 19.77
N TYR A 156 11.89 -13.08 20.53
CA TYR A 156 10.92 -13.58 21.49
C TYR A 156 11.50 -13.60 22.90
N SER A 157 10.64 -13.41 23.87
CA SER A 157 10.95 -13.53 25.30
C SER A 157 9.69 -13.91 26.06
N ASP A 158 9.79 -14.95 26.88
CA ASP A 158 8.69 -15.41 27.73
C ASP A 158 8.20 -14.36 28.71
N GLN A 159 9.07 -13.41 29.10
CA GLN A 159 8.70 -12.32 30.01
C GLN A 159 7.78 -11.28 29.36
N PHE A 160 7.75 -11.19 28.02
CA PHE A 160 7.01 -10.19 27.27
C PHE A 160 6.05 -10.79 26.24
N THR A 161 5.54 -11.99 26.49
CA THR A 161 4.71 -12.76 25.54
C THR A 161 3.55 -11.95 24.96
N LEU A 162 2.80 -11.18 25.80
CA LEU A 162 1.70 -10.37 25.34
C LEU A 162 2.17 -9.24 24.40
N ALA A 163 3.23 -8.54 24.76
CA ALA A 163 3.79 -7.46 23.93
C ALA A 163 4.31 -8.01 22.61
N LYS A 164 4.96 -9.17 22.63
CA LYS A 164 5.44 -9.86 21.41
C LYS A 164 4.29 -10.36 20.53
N GLY A 165 3.18 -10.77 21.11
CA GLY A 165 1.96 -11.11 20.35
C GLY A 165 1.39 -9.90 19.61
N ILE A 166 1.33 -8.73 20.25
CA ILE A 166 0.87 -7.48 19.60
C ILE A 166 1.86 -7.03 18.51
N GLU A 167 3.16 -7.14 18.75
CA GLU A 167 4.20 -6.85 17.76
C GLU A 167 4.05 -7.76 16.53
N ALA A 168 3.88 -9.07 16.72
CA ALA A 168 3.66 -10.02 15.64
C ALA A 168 2.42 -9.69 14.80
N GLN A 169 1.29 -9.34 15.45
CA GLN A 169 0.08 -8.91 14.75
C GLN A 169 0.32 -7.65 13.90
N THR A 170 1.09 -6.70 14.41
CA THR A 170 1.45 -5.48 13.67
C THR A 170 2.28 -5.81 12.45
N LEU A 171 3.31 -6.68 12.60
CA LEU A 171 4.15 -7.13 11.49
C LEU A 171 3.35 -7.90 10.42
N TYR A 172 2.40 -8.76 10.82
CA TYR A 172 1.52 -9.43 9.85
C TYR A 172 0.68 -8.45 9.05
N ARG A 173 0.12 -7.42 9.70
CA ARG A 173 -0.64 -6.37 9.00
C ARG A 173 0.23 -5.58 8.03
N ASP A 174 1.45 -5.25 8.43
CA ASP A 174 2.39 -4.55 7.56
C ASP A 174 2.78 -5.42 6.35
N MET A 175 3.04 -6.72 6.54
CA MET A 175 3.26 -7.67 5.45
C MET A 175 2.04 -7.77 4.52
N GLN A 176 0.82 -7.77 5.04
CA GLN A 176 -0.38 -7.74 4.21
C GLN A 176 -0.44 -6.47 3.34
N PHE A 177 -0.08 -5.32 3.87
CA PHE A 177 -0.03 -4.08 3.11
C PHE A 177 1.07 -4.09 2.04
N ASP A 178 2.25 -4.59 2.38
CA ASP A 178 3.35 -4.79 1.42
C ASP A 178 2.92 -5.75 0.29
N ALA A 179 2.19 -6.83 0.62
CA ALA A 179 1.67 -7.78 -0.36
C ALA A 179 0.66 -7.11 -1.31
N VAL A 180 -0.24 -6.26 -0.80
CA VAL A 180 -1.18 -5.48 -1.62
C VAL A 180 -0.42 -4.55 -2.57
N ASP A 181 0.61 -3.86 -2.09
CA ASP A 181 1.41 -2.95 -2.91
C ASP A 181 2.22 -3.71 -3.99
N GLN A 182 2.66 -4.94 -3.72
CA GLN A 182 3.25 -5.82 -4.73
C GLN A 182 2.21 -6.33 -5.74
N LEU A 183 1.04 -6.75 -5.24
CA LEU A 183 -0.06 -7.22 -6.07
C LEU A 183 -0.50 -6.15 -7.07
N THR A 184 -0.71 -4.91 -6.65
CA THR A 184 -1.13 -3.82 -7.54
C THR A 184 -0.13 -3.57 -8.66
N ARG A 185 1.18 -3.69 -8.41
CA ARG A 185 2.21 -3.62 -9.46
C ARG A 185 2.10 -4.77 -10.46
N ARG A 186 1.74 -5.97 -9.99
CA ARG A 186 1.56 -7.15 -10.87
C ARG A 186 0.28 -7.05 -11.69
N LEU A 187 -0.79 -6.48 -11.13
CA LEU A 187 -2.02 -6.21 -11.88
C LEU A 187 -1.79 -5.21 -13.02
N ALA A 188 -0.89 -4.25 -12.85
CA ALA A 188 -0.56 -3.27 -13.89
C ALA A 188 0.22 -3.85 -15.08
N VAL A 189 0.74 -5.07 -14.98
CA VAL A 189 1.40 -5.76 -16.08
C VAL A 189 0.37 -6.30 -17.10
N VAL A 190 -0.87 -6.54 -16.67
CA VAL A 190 -1.94 -6.98 -17.55
C VAL A 190 -2.35 -5.82 -18.48
N ARG A 191 -2.00 -5.92 -19.74
CA ARG A 191 -2.23 -4.87 -20.75
C ARG A 191 -3.48 -5.08 -21.59
N SER A 192 -4.00 -6.31 -21.63
CA SER A 192 -5.17 -6.69 -22.42
C SER A 192 -6.02 -7.71 -21.68
N LEU A 193 -7.34 -7.61 -21.82
CA LEU A 193 -8.29 -8.62 -21.34
C LEU A 193 -8.36 -9.85 -22.27
N HIS A 194 -7.84 -9.72 -23.48
CA HIS A 194 -7.76 -10.81 -24.47
C HIS A 194 -6.31 -10.89 -24.97
N PRO A 195 -5.37 -11.43 -24.15
CA PRO A 195 -3.99 -11.55 -24.57
C PRO A 195 -3.88 -12.48 -25.76
N ALA A 196 -3.11 -12.09 -26.78
CA ALA A 196 -2.75 -13.00 -27.85
C ALA A 196 -1.97 -14.20 -27.29
N PRO A 197 -2.02 -15.39 -27.90
CA PRO A 197 -1.31 -16.58 -27.38
C PRO A 197 0.18 -16.37 -27.13
N SER A 198 0.80 -15.41 -27.85
CA SER A 198 2.21 -15.02 -27.67
C SER A 198 2.45 -14.03 -26.52
N GLU A 199 1.39 -13.35 -26.04
CA GLU A 199 1.43 -12.39 -24.91
C GLU A 199 0.98 -13.01 -23.59
N ALA A 200 0.43 -14.23 -23.61
CA ALA A 200 0.19 -14.99 -22.40
C ALA A 200 1.51 -15.03 -21.63
N LEU A 201 1.48 -14.55 -20.38
CA LEU A 201 2.65 -14.62 -19.49
C LEU A 201 3.23 -16.05 -19.63
N PRO A 202 4.54 -16.21 -19.86
CA PRO A 202 5.11 -17.52 -20.03
C PRO A 202 4.83 -18.33 -18.77
N GLY A 203 3.81 -19.19 -18.85
CA GLY A 203 3.63 -20.25 -17.89
C GLY A 203 4.96 -21.01 -17.85
N ILE A 204 5.35 -21.50 -16.70
CA ILE A 204 6.52 -22.39 -16.59
C ILE A 204 6.27 -23.50 -17.61
N ALA A 205 6.94 -23.40 -18.76
CA ALA A 205 6.85 -24.45 -19.78
C ALA A 205 7.20 -25.78 -19.09
N PRO A 206 6.41 -26.85 -19.31
CA PRO A 206 6.75 -28.15 -18.76
C PRO A 206 8.19 -28.44 -19.16
N ARG A 207 9.05 -28.66 -18.16
CA ARG A 207 10.46 -28.97 -18.39
C ARG A 207 10.49 -30.18 -19.31
N ALA A 208 11.08 -30.05 -20.50
CA ALA A 208 11.26 -31.19 -21.38
C ALA A 208 11.91 -32.34 -20.60
N PRO A 209 11.44 -33.57 -20.74
CA PRO A 209 12.05 -34.71 -20.08
C PRO A 209 13.55 -34.73 -20.35
N LEU A 210 14.34 -34.88 -19.32
CA LEU A 210 15.80 -35.03 -19.48
C LEU A 210 16.09 -36.22 -20.38
N PRO A 211 17.04 -36.12 -21.33
CA PRO A 211 17.43 -37.25 -22.16
C PRO A 211 17.88 -38.41 -21.27
N VAL A 212 17.34 -39.60 -21.55
CA VAL A 212 17.71 -40.81 -20.82
C VAL A 212 19.21 -41.06 -21.11
N PRO A 213 20.05 -41.26 -20.07
CA PRO A 213 21.45 -41.59 -20.29
C PRO A 213 21.56 -42.94 -21.07
N PRO A 214 22.50 -43.03 -22.02
CA PRO A 214 22.72 -44.28 -22.74
C PRO A 214 23.15 -45.37 -21.75
N LEU A 215 22.58 -46.55 -21.87
CA LEU A 215 22.93 -47.78 -21.11
C LEU A 215 24.33 -48.24 -21.47
#